data_cfa1c26b5d85a294cd88b7e58b0089e0
#
_entry.id   cfa1c26b5d85a294cd88b7e58b0089e0
#
_cell.length_a   1.000
_cell.length_b   1.000
_cell.length_c   1.000
_cell.angle_alpha   90.00
_cell.angle_beta   90.00
_cell.angle_gamma   90.00
#
_symmetry.space_group_name_H-M   'P 1'
#
loop_
_entity.id
_entity.type
_entity.pdbx_description
1 polymer ?
#
loop_
_entity_poly.entity_id
_entity_poly.type
_entity_poly.pdbx_seq_one_letter_code
_entity_poly.pdbx_strand_id
1 'polypeptide(L)'
;MHLPKGPQTPVFVQVLRWVFSPMSFLEDCAKRYGDIFSVKLAKDVPAIVFLSNPKDIQQILTNDNNQLDSPGDWNDLFEPLLGKRSVITLSGAEHQRQRQLLMPPFHGERMRGYSQVITDVTEKVISQHQIGQPFQVRSVTQAITLRVIMQAVFGLYEGSRAEKLQHLLSDLLEKSSSPFSVALLYFPSLRRDFGPIKFWGEQVQIQQQADELIYQEIQERRENPDPSRTDILSLLMDARDADGQPMTDVELRDELMTLLVAGHETTATALAWAMYWIHKLPPVKARLLEELDSLGDNPDSTTIFKLPYLNAVYSETLRIYPVAMLTFARRVIETMALGGYELPPGTPVLGSIYLTHHREDLYPEPKKFKPERFLERQFSPYEYLPFGGGTRRCLGLAFAQWEMKLALAKILTSYELELVNNSVEVRPKRRGLVTGPHRPIEMVIKSQRQITSRILETTTVS
;
A
#
# COMPACT_ATOMS: atom_id res chain seq x y z
N MET A 1 -14.74 -18.54 29.73
CA MET A 1 -14.49 -17.97 28.40
C MET A 1 -13.14 -18.47 27.93
N HIS A 2 -13.06 -19.08 26.76
CA HIS A 2 -11.79 -19.59 26.22
C HIS A 2 -11.53 -18.90 24.90
N LEU A 3 -10.38 -18.25 24.77
CA LEU A 3 -9.91 -17.74 23.47
C LEU A 3 -9.78 -18.89 22.46
N PRO A 4 -9.87 -18.62 21.15
CA PRO A 4 -9.58 -19.60 20.11
C PRO A 4 -8.23 -20.27 20.35
N LYS A 5 -8.15 -21.58 20.02
CA LYS A 5 -6.88 -22.31 20.11
C LYS A 5 -5.79 -21.67 19.24
N GLY A 6 -4.54 -21.84 19.65
CA GLY A 6 -3.40 -21.32 18.93
C GLY A 6 -2.10 -22.05 19.27
N PRO A 7 -0.96 -21.62 18.70
CA PRO A 7 0.35 -22.25 18.96
C PRO A 7 0.68 -22.30 20.44
N GLN A 8 1.09 -23.47 20.91
CA GLN A 8 1.54 -23.71 22.28
C GLN A 8 3.05 -23.57 22.43
N THR A 9 3.74 -23.18 21.36
CA THR A 9 5.19 -22.92 21.39
C THR A 9 5.50 -21.71 22.27
N PRO A 10 6.72 -21.63 22.85
CA PRO A 10 7.13 -20.46 23.62
C PRO A 10 6.95 -19.15 22.83
N VAL A 11 6.58 -18.06 23.52
CA VAL A 11 6.27 -16.77 22.90
C VAL A 11 7.41 -16.30 21.99
N PHE A 12 8.66 -16.43 22.39
CA PHE A 12 9.79 -16.01 21.56
C PHE A 12 9.86 -16.76 20.21
N VAL A 13 9.45 -18.04 20.17
CA VAL A 13 9.39 -18.83 18.93
C VAL A 13 8.27 -18.29 18.02
N GLN A 14 7.13 -17.95 18.60
CA GLN A 14 6.02 -17.33 17.85
C GLN A 14 6.45 -15.98 17.26
N VAL A 15 7.14 -15.15 18.05
CA VAL A 15 7.69 -13.85 17.59
C VAL A 15 8.72 -14.03 16.48
N LEU A 16 9.66 -14.95 16.62
CA LEU A 16 10.66 -15.23 15.57
C LEU A 16 9.98 -15.66 14.27
N ARG A 17 9.01 -16.58 14.34
CA ARG A 17 8.25 -17.01 13.16
C ARG A 17 7.43 -15.86 12.55
N TRP A 18 6.80 -15.05 13.39
CA TRP A 18 6.06 -13.86 12.96
C TRP A 18 6.94 -12.82 12.27
N VAL A 19 8.15 -12.59 12.75
CA VAL A 19 9.09 -11.62 12.16
C VAL A 19 9.71 -12.14 10.86
N PHE A 20 10.22 -13.37 10.85
CA PHE A 20 11.03 -13.87 9.75
C PHE A 20 10.26 -14.67 8.68
N SER A 21 9.12 -15.27 9.04
CA SER A 21 8.32 -16.12 8.15
C SER A 21 6.82 -16.00 8.40
N PRO A 22 6.24 -14.77 8.37
CA PRO A 22 4.86 -14.55 8.80
C PRO A 22 3.84 -15.32 7.96
N MET A 23 4.02 -15.42 6.65
CA MET A 23 3.07 -16.13 5.77
C MET A 23 3.02 -17.62 6.07
N SER A 24 4.16 -18.29 6.14
CA SER A 24 4.21 -19.71 6.53
C SER A 24 3.69 -19.93 7.93
N PHE A 25 3.93 -18.99 8.86
CA PHE A 25 3.39 -19.06 10.21
C PHE A 25 1.87 -18.98 10.23
N LEU A 26 1.28 -18.07 9.46
CA LEU A 26 -0.16 -17.94 9.32
C LEU A 26 -0.79 -19.17 8.65
N GLU A 27 -0.18 -19.69 7.56
CA GLU A 27 -0.64 -20.90 6.87
C GLU A 27 -0.64 -22.12 7.80
N ASP A 28 0.43 -22.32 8.58
CA ASP A 28 0.51 -23.42 9.55
C ASP A 28 -0.53 -23.29 10.66
N CYS A 29 -0.77 -22.06 11.13
CA CYS A 29 -1.83 -21.80 12.12
C CYS A 29 -3.21 -22.10 11.54
N ALA A 30 -3.52 -21.60 10.34
CA ALA A 30 -4.80 -21.85 9.68
C ALA A 30 -5.03 -23.34 9.39
N LYS A 31 -4.01 -24.04 8.92
CA LYS A 31 -4.09 -25.50 8.68
C LYS A 31 -4.34 -26.30 9.95
N ARG A 32 -3.80 -25.86 11.10
CA ARG A 32 -3.89 -26.60 12.37
C ARG A 32 -5.13 -26.24 13.19
N TYR A 33 -5.53 -24.96 13.17
CA TYR A 33 -6.55 -24.44 14.06
C TYR A 33 -7.82 -23.96 13.34
N GLY A 34 -7.79 -23.90 12.01
CA GLY A 34 -8.93 -23.44 11.20
C GLY A 34 -8.93 -21.92 10.97
N ASP A 35 -10.12 -21.39 10.67
CA ASP A 35 -10.33 -20.01 10.23
C ASP A 35 -10.16 -18.96 11.34
N ILE A 36 -10.19 -19.38 12.59
CA ILE A 36 -10.02 -18.53 13.77
C ILE A 36 -9.00 -19.15 14.72
N PHE A 37 -7.99 -18.40 15.07
CA PHE A 37 -6.95 -18.84 16.02
C PHE A 37 -6.33 -17.66 16.77
N SER A 38 -5.68 -17.92 17.91
CA SER A 38 -5.01 -16.91 18.68
C SER A 38 -3.50 -17.07 18.67
N VAL A 39 -2.75 -15.94 18.61
CA VAL A 39 -1.29 -15.91 18.65
C VAL A 39 -0.81 -14.96 19.73
N LYS A 40 0.18 -15.35 20.50
CA LYS A 40 0.79 -14.53 21.56
C LYS A 40 2.14 -13.98 21.09
N LEU A 41 2.20 -12.68 20.81
CA LEU A 41 3.39 -12.02 20.28
C LEU A 41 4.22 -11.27 21.35
N ALA A 42 3.71 -11.12 22.56
CA ALA A 42 4.46 -10.60 23.69
C ALA A 42 3.95 -11.23 25.00
N LYS A 43 4.78 -11.18 26.06
CA LYS A 43 4.44 -11.85 27.34
C LYS A 43 3.28 -11.14 28.04
N ASP A 44 3.32 -9.81 28.03
CA ASP A 44 2.41 -8.94 28.78
C ASP A 44 1.28 -8.33 27.92
N VAL A 45 1.15 -8.79 26.67
CA VAL A 45 0.09 -8.35 25.76
C VAL A 45 -0.92 -9.49 25.57
N PRO A 46 -2.24 -9.21 25.49
CA PRO A 46 -3.24 -10.21 25.19
C PRO A 46 -2.93 -10.97 23.89
N ALA A 47 -3.35 -12.22 23.82
CA ALA A 47 -3.23 -12.98 22.59
C ALA A 47 -4.13 -12.35 21.51
N ILE A 48 -3.60 -12.22 20.31
CA ILE A 48 -4.29 -11.62 19.17
C ILE A 48 -5.09 -12.72 18.46
N VAL A 49 -6.36 -12.47 18.22
CA VAL A 49 -7.24 -13.37 17.45
C VAL A 49 -7.18 -13.02 15.98
N PHE A 50 -6.80 -13.99 15.16
CA PHE A 50 -6.72 -13.89 13.70
C PHE A 50 -7.94 -14.58 13.07
N LEU A 51 -8.50 -13.94 12.03
CA LEU A 51 -9.66 -14.39 11.29
C LEU A 51 -9.32 -14.49 9.80
N SER A 52 -9.82 -15.54 9.13
CA SER A 52 -9.70 -15.69 7.68
C SER A 52 -11.04 -15.96 6.98
N ASN A 53 -12.12 -16.20 7.75
CA ASN A 53 -13.46 -16.38 7.19
C ASN A 53 -14.07 -15.01 6.85
N PRO A 54 -14.57 -14.79 5.61
CA PRO A 54 -15.16 -13.51 5.21
C PRO A 54 -16.34 -13.05 6.07
N LYS A 55 -17.16 -13.97 6.60
CA LYS A 55 -18.30 -13.62 7.47
C LYS A 55 -17.81 -13.05 8.80
N ASP A 56 -16.80 -13.66 9.40
CA ASP A 56 -16.20 -13.16 10.64
C ASP A 56 -15.48 -11.82 10.41
N ILE A 57 -14.78 -11.69 9.28
CA ILE A 57 -14.15 -10.43 8.85
C ILE A 57 -15.21 -9.35 8.63
N GLN A 58 -16.33 -9.68 7.98
CA GLN A 58 -17.45 -8.75 7.85
C GLN A 58 -17.92 -8.27 9.22
N GLN A 59 -18.12 -9.20 10.15
CA GLN A 59 -18.60 -8.88 11.50
C GLN A 59 -17.66 -7.88 12.21
N ILE A 60 -16.34 -8.06 12.14
CA ILE A 60 -15.41 -7.14 12.80
C ILE A 60 -15.26 -5.80 12.07
N LEU A 61 -15.50 -5.72 10.77
CA LEU A 61 -15.35 -4.50 9.99
C LEU A 61 -16.63 -3.66 9.93
N THR A 62 -17.79 -4.23 10.24
CA THR A 62 -19.08 -3.53 10.27
C THR A 62 -19.53 -3.15 11.69
N ASN A 63 -18.87 -3.67 12.73
CA ASN A 63 -19.21 -3.42 14.14
C ASN A 63 -18.33 -2.35 14.81
N ASP A 64 -17.56 -1.59 14.02
CA ASP A 64 -16.77 -0.46 14.52
C ASP A 64 -17.70 0.54 15.25
N ASN A 65 -17.26 0.98 16.43
CA ASN A 65 -17.97 1.90 17.34
C ASN A 65 -19.21 1.32 18.07
N ASN A 66 -19.45 0.01 17.97
CA ASN A 66 -20.46 -0.70 18.76
C ASN A 66 -19.77 -1.65 19.77
N GLN A 67 -19.62 -2.93 19.42
CA GLN A 67 -18.92 -3.92 20.26
C GLN A 67 -17.42 -3.91 20.06
N LEU A 68 -16.92 -3.18 19.05
CA LEU A 68 -15.51 -3.06 18.71
C LEU A 68 -15.10 -1.60 18.61
N ASP A 69 -13.89 -1.29 19.06
CA ASP A 69 -13.22 -0.04 18.71
C ASP A 69 -11.98 -0.30 17.86
N SER A 70 -11.49 0.76 17.23
CA SER A 70 -10.29 0.73 16.42
C SER A 70 -9.23 1.63 17.04
N PRO A 71 -8.50 1.12 18.07
CA PRO A 71 -7.62 1.94 18.87
C PRO A 71 -6.42 2.43 18.05
N GLY A 72 -6.15 3.73 18.15
CA GLY A 72 -4.96 4.33 17.54
C GLY A 72 -3.70 4.03 18.32
N ASP A 73 -3.79 3.90 19.66
CA ASP A 73 -2.69 3.57 20.58
C ASP A 73 -1.95 2.26 20.20
N TRP A 74 -2.64 1.31 19.58
CA TRP A 74 -1.98 0.12 19.03
C TRP A 74 -1.13 0.41 17.78
N ASN A 75 -1.29 1.59 17.22
CA ASN A 75 -0.52 2.09 16.09
C ASN A 75 0.59 3.09 16.53
N ASP A 76 0.80 3.29 17.83
CA ASP A 76 1.85 4.18 18.38
C ASP A 76 3.26 3.76 17.96
N LEU A 77 3.41 2.52 17.48
CA LEU A 77 4.64 2.10 16.83
C LEU A 77 5.01 2.98 15.61
N PHE A 78 4.03 3.62 14.98
CA PHE A 78 4.22 4.54 13.85
C PHE A 78 4.41 6.00 14.27
N GLU A 79 4.10 6.34 15.54
CA GLU A 79 4.19 7.72 16.05
C GLU A 79 5.55 8.38 15.77
N PRO A 80 6.71 7.71 15.98
CA PRO A 80 8.00 8.35 15.72
C PRO A 80 8.20 8.81 14.28
N LEU A 81 7.51 8.19 13.32
CA LEU A 81 7.61 8.50 11.90
C LEU A 81 6.48 9.43 11.43
N LEU A 82 5.25 9.13 11.83
CA LEU A 82 4.06 9.80 11.31
C LEU A 82 3.59 10.98 12.16
N GLY A 83 3.92 10.97 13.45
CA GLY A 83 3.43 11.93 14.44
C GLY A 83 2.14 11.47 15.14
N LYS A 84 1.79 12.20 16.21
CA LYS A 84 0.64 11.88 17.07
C LYS A 84 -0.71 12.25 16.48
N ARG A 85 -0.74 13.17 15.51
CA ARG A 85 -1.94 13.68 14.85
C ARG A 85 -2.23 13.00 13.52
N SER A 86 -1.48 11.96 13.16
CA SER A 86 -1.75 11.14 11.99
C SER A 86 -3.07 10.38 12.14
N VAL A 87 -3.84 10.30 11.06
CA VAL A 87 -5.05 9.48 10.99
C VAL A 87 -4.81 8.01 11.36
N ILE A 88 -3.57 7.53 11.26
CA ILE A 88 -3.18 6.16 11.65
C ILE A 88 -3.10 6.02 13.17
N THR A 89 -2.58 7.03 13.88
CA THR A 89 -2.36 7.02 15.33
C THR A 89 -3.57 7.52 16.14
N LEU A 90 -4.49 8.23 15.49
CA LEU A 90 -5.71 8.75 16.13
C LEU A 90 -6.78 7.67 16.34
N SER A 91 -7.66 7.90 17.33
CA SER A 91 -8.81 7.04 17.67
C SER A 91 -10.13 7.82 17.70
N GLY A 92 -11.24 7.11 17.68
CA GLY A 92 -12.58 7.64 17.94
C GLY A 92 -12.94 8.88 17.11
N ALA A 93 -13.44 9.92 17.76
CA ALA A 93 -13.91 11.15 17.10
C ALA A 93 -12.77 11.92 16.39
N GLU A 94 -11.58 11.97 16.98
CA GLU A 94 -10.43 12.64 16.35
C GLU A 94 -10.03 11.93 15.04
N HIS A 95 -9.98 10.59 15.03
CA HIS A 95 -9.75 9.82 13.81
C HIS A 95 -10.83 10.09 12.76
N GLN A 96 -12.10 10.13 13.16
CA GLN A 96 -13.21 10.36 12.24
C GLN A 96 -13.14 11.76 11.63
N ARG A 97 -12.88 12.79 12.44
CA ARG A 97 -12.66 14.17 11.99
C ARG A 97 -11.52 14.23 10.96
N GLN A 98 -10.39 13.69 11.31
CA GLN A 98 -9.20 13.73 10.46
C GLN A 98 -9.44 13.00 9.14
N ARG A 99 -10.08 11.83 9.20
CA ARG A 99 -10.46 11.08 8.01
C ARG A 99 -11.39 11.86 7.08
N GLN A 100 -12.37 12.59 7.63
CA GLN A 100 -13.29 13.41 6.83
C GLN A 100 -12.55 14.55 6.11
N LEU A 101 -11.59 15.20 6.76
CA LEU A 101 -10.76 16.25 6.17
C LEU A 101 -9.87 15.72 5.05
N LEU A 102 -9.34 14.50 5.20
CA LEU A 102 -8.44 13.87 4.24
C LEU A 102 -9.13 13.24 3.01
N MET A 103 -10.43 12.95 3.08
CA MET A 103 -11.10 12.19 2.01
C MET A 103 -11.24 12.96 0.67
N PRO A 104 -11.58 14.26 0.64
CA PRO A 104 -11.91 14.96 -0.60
C PRO A 104 -10.83 14.91 -1.68
N PRO A 105 -9.51 15.04 -1.39
CA PRO A 105 -8.47 14.94 -2.40
C PRO A 105 -8.39 13.60 -3.14
N PHE A 106 -8.93 12.53 -2.56
CA PHE A 106 -8.82 11.16 -3.10
C PHE A 106 -10.09 10.66 -3.78
N HIS A 107 -11.05 11.55 -4.11
CA HIS A 107 -12.32 11.17 -4.70
C HIS A 107 -12.69 11.97 -5.96
N GLY A 108 -13.53 11.35 -6.79
CA GLY A 108 -14.18 12.02 -7.92
C GLY A 108 -13.22 12.48 -9.02
N GLU A 109 -13.48 13.68 -9.54
CA GLU A 109 -12.71 14.26 -10.66
C GLU A 109 -11.26 14.58 -10.32
N ARG A 110 -10.93 14.72 -9.03
CA ARG A 110 -9.55 14.96 -8.58
C ARG A 110 -8.59 13.87 -9.07
N MET A 111 -9.06 12.63 -9.15
CA MET A 111 -8.23 11.50 -9.66
C MET A 111 -7.80 11.73 -11.11
N ARG A 112 -8.64 12.35 -11.93
CA ARG A 112 -8.27 12.70 -13.31
C ARG A 112 -7.16 13.75 -13.37
N GLY A 113 -7.18 14.71 -12.44
CA GLY A 113 -6.14 15.74 -12.34
C GLY A 113 -4.74 15.17 -12.10
N TYR A 114 -4.62 14.01 -11.44
CA TYR A 114 -3.32 13.36 -11.22
C TYR A 114 -2.83 12.51 -12.39
N SER A 115 -3.67 12.27 -13.41
CA SER A 115 -3.34 11.36 -14.53
C SER A 115 -2.11 11.81 -15.30
N GLN A 116 -2.03 13.09 -15.63
CA GLN A 116 -0.90 13.64 -16.37
C GLN A 116 0.39 13.52 -15.56
N VAL A 117 0.34 13.84 -14.28
CA VAL A 117 1.48 13.71 -13.36
C VAL A 117 1.98 12.26 -13.35
N ILE A 118 1.08 11.29 -13.22
CA ILE A 118 1.43 9.87 -13.18
C ILE A 118 2.10 9.42 -14.49
N THR A 119 1.54 9.79 -15.63
CA THR A 119 2.07 9.38 -16.94
C THR A 119 3.41 10.04 -17.25
N ASP A 120 3.55 11.36 -17.00
CA ASP A 120 4.78 12.10 -17.26
C ASP A 120 5.93 11.66 -16.35
N VAL A 121 5.65 11.47 -15.07
CA VAL A 121 6.64 10.95 -14.12
C VAL A 121 7.07 9.53 -14.51
N THR A 122 6.12 8.68 -14.89
CA THR A 122 6.42 7.31 -15.31
C THR A 122 7.33 7.31 -16.53
N GLU A 123 7.01 8.10 -17.57
CA GLU A 123 7.84 8.24 -18.76
C GLU A 123 9.22 8.79 -18.42
N LYS A 124 9.30 9.87 -17.62
CA LYS A 124 10.56 10.50 -17.21
C LYS A 124 11.47 9.54 -16.44
N VAL A 125 10.91 8.65 -15.63
CA VAL A 125 11.70 7.69 -14.85
C VAL A 125 12.17 6.52 -15.72
N ILE A 126 11.27 5.91 -16.51
CA ILE A 126 11.64 4.72 -17.28
C ILE A 126 12.58 5.06 -18.44
N SER A 127 12.46 6.23 -19.07
CA SER A 127 13.32 6.67 -20.16
C SER A 127 14.78 6.94 -19.74
N GLN A 128 15.08 7.03 -18.45
CA GLN A 128 16.46 7.16 -17.96
C GLN A 128 17.24 5.84 -18.06
N HIS A 129 16.56 4.71 -18.30
CA HIS A 129 17.19 3.40 -18.41
C HIS A 129 17.55 3.09 -19.87
N GLN A 130 18.80 2.67 -20.06
CA GLN A 130 19.32 2.36 -21.39
C GLN A 130 18.80 1.01 -21.90
N ILE A 131 18.50 0.94 -23.20
CA ILE A 131 18.15 -0.30 -23.88
C ILE A 131 19.30 -1.30 -23.75
N GLY A 132 18.98 -2.55 -23.42
CA GLY A 132 19.96 -3.63 -23.23
C GLY A 132 20.63 -3.66 -21.86
N GLN A 133 20.48 -2.64 -21.01
CA GLN A 133 21.05 -2.62 -19.67
C GLN A 133 20.03 -3.11 -18.62
N PRO A 134 20.43 -4.06 -17.75
CA PRO A 134 19.58 -4.48 -16.64
C PRO A 134 19.32 -3.38 -15.63
N PHE A 135 18.10 -3.35 -15.09
CA PHE A 135 17.72 -2.48 -13.99
C PHE A 135 16.85 -3.22 -12.95
N GLN A 136 16.85 -2.74 -11.72
CA GLN A 136 16.00 -3.27 -10.66
C GLN A 136 14.62 -2.64 -10.74
N VAL A 137 13.58 -3.46 -10.89
CA VAL A 137 12.18 -3.01 -11.01
C VAL A 137 11.77 -2.17 -9.79
N ARG A 138 12.15 -2.59 -8.59
CA ARG A 138 11.80 -1.87 -7.36
C ARG A 138 12.37 -0.44 -7.33
N SER A 139 13.59 -0.23 -7.79
CA SER A 139 14.18 1.12 -7.83
C SER A 139 13.40 2.03 -8.76
N VAL A 140 12.97 1.50 -9.92
CA VAL A 140 12.13 2.24 -10.88
C VAL A 140 10.76 2.55 -10.28
N THR A 141 10.08 1.54 -9.71
CA THR A 141 8.74 1.75 -9.14
C THR A 141 8.77 2.68 -7.93
N GLN A 142 9.81 2.64 -7.10
CA GLN A 142 10.02 3.60 -6.00
C GLN A 142 10.25 5.01 -6.52
N ALA A 143 11.07 5.18 -7.57
CA ALA A 143 11.31 6.50 -8.16
C ALA A 143 10.02 7.08 -8.77
N ILE A 144 9.17 6.25 -9.41
CA ILE A 144 7.87 6.69 -9.92
C ILE A 144 6.98 7.14 -8.76
N THR A 145 6.72 6.27 -7.80
CA THR A 145 5.74 6.55 -6.74
C THR A 145 6.17 7.69 -5.83
N LEU A 146 7.47 7.85 -5.55
CA LEU A 146 7.95 8.97 -4.75
C LEU A 146 7.76 10.30 -5.50
N ARG A 147 8.09 10.37 -6.78
CA ARG A 147 7.89 11.60 -7.56
C ARG A 147 6.41 11.92 -7.76
N VAL A 148 5.58 10.91 -8.02
CA VAL A 148 4.13 11.09 -8.15
C VAL A 148 3.54 11.63 -6.87
N ILE A 149 3.86 11.03 -5.70
CA ILE A 149 3.32 11.49 -4.42
C ILE A 149 3.84 12.88 -4.05
N MET A 150 5.11 13.21 -4.34
CA MET A 150 5.67 14.53 -4.12
C MET A 150 4.94 15.62 -4.93
N GLN A 151 4.65 15.34 -6.20
CA GLN A 151 3.93 16.27 -7.06
C GLN A 151 2.45 16.36 -6.69
N ALA A 152 1.80 15.24 -6.43
CA ALA A 152 0.38 15.21 -6.06
C ALA A 152 0.12 15.83 -4.68
N VAL A 153 1.00 15.58 -3.70
CA VAL A 153 0.81 16.03 -2.32
C VAL A 153 1.26 17.48 -2.14
N PHE A 154 2.45 17.82 -2.61
CA PHE A 154 3.03 19.15 -2.38
C PHE A 154 2.96 20.08 -3.59
N GLY A 155 2.61 19.58 -4.78
CA GLY A 155 2.73 20.37 -6.01
C GLY A 155 4.18 20.80 -6.29
N LEU A 156 5.16 20.09 -5.76
CA LEU A 156 6.58 20.38 -5.95
C LEU A 156 7.10 19.56 -7.14
N TYR A 157 7.37 20.25 -8.23
CA TYR A 157 7.84 19.64 -9.48
C TYR A 157 9.35 19.68 -9.62
N GLU A 158 9.99 20.83 -9.29
CA GLU A 158 11.41 21.09 -9.48
C GLU A 158 11.93 22.09 -8.43
N GLY A 159 13.26 22.17 -8.29
CA GLY A 159 13.94 23.11 -7.42
C GLY A 159 14.61 22.46 -6.21
N SER A 160 15.52 23.21 -5.62
CA SER A 160 16.41 22.72 -4.55
C SER A 160 15.67 22.17 -3.32
N ARG A 161 14.52 22.77 -2.95
CA ARG A 161 13.67 22.27 -1.84
C ARG A 161 13.04 20.93 -2.17
N ALA A 162 12.47 20.78 -3.38
CA ALA A 162 11.87 19.54 -3.83
C ALA A 162 12.91 18.39 -3.87
N GLU A 163 14.08 18.64 -4.43
CA GLU A 163 15.18 17.69 -4.50
C GLU A 163 15.68 17.29 -3.10
N LYS A 164 15.88 18.28 -2.22
CA LYS A 164 16.31 18.01 -0.85
C LYS A 164 15.29 17.20 -0.06
N LEU A 165 14.00 17.57 -0.16
CA LEU A 165 12.92 16.83 0.51
C LEU A 165 12.81 15.42 -0.06
N GLN A 166 12.88 15.23 -1.38
CA GLN A 166 12.88 13.91 -2.03
C GLN A 166 14.02 13.03 -1.54
N HIS A 167 15.25 13.56 -1.42
CA HIS A 167 16.41 12.85 -0.89
C HIS A 167 16.20 12.42 0.56
N LEU A 168 15.80 13.35 1.43
CA LEU A 168 15.55 13.04 2.85
C LEU A 168 14.47 11.98 3.04
N LEU A 169 13.38 12.06 2.27
CA LEU A 169 12.31 11.08 2.32
C LEU A 169 12.75 9.71 1.79
N SER A 170 13.51 9.68 0.69
CA SER A 170 14.08 8.43 0.15
C SER A 170 14.95 7.73 1.20
N ASP A 171 15.87 8.47 1.83
CA ASP A 171 16.77 7.95 2.86
C ASP A 171 15.98 7.46 4.11
N LEU A 172 14.98 8.23 4.54
CA LEU A 172 14.11 7.88 5.67
C LEU A 172 13.35 6.57 5.41
N LEU A 173 12.77 6.43 4.21
CA LEU A 173 11.98 5.27 3.82
C LEU A 173 12.87 4.03 3.62
N GLU A 174 14.05 4.18 3.03
CA GLU A 174 15.01 3.08 2.87
C GLU A 174 15.49 2.58 4.24
N LYS A 175 15.89 3.47 5.14
CA LYS A 175 16.27 3.12 6.52
C LYS A 175 15.13 2.45 7.25
N SER A 176 13.89 2.94 7.12
CA SER A 176 12.69 2.37 7.76
C SER A 176 12.33 0.98 7.23
N SER A 177 12.74 0.62 6.03
CA SER A 177 12.50 -0.69 5.40
C SER A 177 13.49 -1.77 5.85
N SER A 178 14.52 -1.43 6.62
CA SER A 178 15.54 -2.37 7.06
C SER A 178 15.00 -3.37 8.11
N PRO A 179 15.53 -4.60 8.21
CA PRO A 179 15.16 -5.54 9.26
C PRO A 179 15.42 -5.00 10.68
N PHE A 180 16.44 -4.16 10.83
CA PHE A 180 16.77 -3.52 12.10
C PHE A 180 15.70 -2.50 12.51
N SER A 181 15.21 -1.69 11.57
CA SER A 181 14.11 -0.75 11.81
C SER A 181 12.82 -1.46 12.25
N VAL A 182 12.54 -2.64 11.68
CA VAL A 182 11.41 -3.47 12.13
C VAL A 182 11.59 -3.87 13.59
N ALA A 183 12.79 -4.25 14.00
CA ALA A 183 13.06 -4.55 15.40
C ALA A 183 12.85 -3.33 16.32
N LEU A 184 13.24 -2.12 15.87
CA LEU A 184 13.01 -0.88 16.61
C LEU A 184 11.52 -0.54 16.74
N LEU A 185 10.69 -0.93 15.78
CA LEU A 185 9.25 -0.78 15.88
C LEU A 185 8.66 -1.64 17.00
N TYR A 186 9.05 -2.92 17.07
CA TYR A 186 8.51 -3.87 18.06
C TYR A 186 9.17 -3.78 19.43
N PHE A 187 10.38 -3.22 19.52
CA PHE A 187 11.14 -3.11 20.77
C PHE A 187 11.56 -1.66 21.04
N PRO A 188 10.67 -0.82 21.63
CA PRO A 188 10.97 0.60 21.90
C PRO A 188 12.25 0.84 22.71
N SER A 189 12.64 -0.11 23.58
CA SER A 189 13.89 -0.03 24.35
C SER A 189 15.17 -0.01 23.47
N LEU A 190 15.06 -0.44 22.21
CA LEU A 190 16.15 -0.39 21.23
C LEU A 190 16.23 0.94 20.48
N ARG A 191 15.28 1.87 20.68
CA ARG A 191 15.25 3.21 20.04
C ARG A 191 16.28 4.14 20.68
N ARG A 192 17.56 3.75 20.56
CA ARG A 192 18.73 4.49 21.06
C ARG A 192 19.96 4.12 20.28
N ASP A 193 20.96 4.96 20.31
CA ASP A 193 22.25 4.69 19.71
C ASP A 193 23.07 3.72 20.58
N PHE A 194 23.79 2.82 19.95
CA PHE A 194 24.65 1.82 20.61
C PHE A 194 26.11 2.06 20.22
N GLY A 195 26.82 2.85 21.04
CA GLY A 195 28.23 3.19 20.80
C GLY A 195 28.45 3.89 19.47
N PRO A 196 29.27 3.32 18.55
CA PRO A 196 29.52 3.92 17.24
C PRO A 196 28.33 3.78 16.27
N ILE A 197 27.32 2.95 16.58
CA ILE A 197 26.14 2.74 15.74
C ILE A 197 25.10 3.80 16.06
N LYS A 198 25.07 4.88 15.27
CA LYS A 198 24.14 6.02 15.43
C LYS A 198 22.87 5.91 14.58
N PHE A 199 22.37 4.72 14.41
CA PHE A 199 21.25 4.47 13.49
C PHE A 199 19.97 5.24 13.87
N TRP A 200 19.64 5.26 15.16
CA TRP A 200 18.44 5.97 15.64
C TRP A 200 18.61 7.48 15.57
N GLY A 201 19.75 8.02 16.01
CA GLY A 201 20.06 9.44 15.94
C GLY A 201 20.07 9.98 14.52
N GLU A 202 20.65 9.25 13.56
CA GLU A 202 20.62 9.62 12.15
C GLU A 202 19.19 9.63 11.58
N GLN A 203 18.37 8.63 11.93
CA GLN A 203 16.99 8.58 11.46
C GLN A 203 16.19 9.78 11.99
N VAL A 204 16.33 10.10 13.27
CA VAL A 204 15.70 11.27 13.90
C VAL A 204 16.17 12.56 13.23
N GLN A 205 17.46 12.70 12.94
CA GLN A 205 18.01 13.89 12.29
C GLN A 205 17.47 14.07 10.86
N ILE A 206 17.41 13.00 10.07
CA ILE A 206 16.83 13.05 8.71
C ILE A 206 15.36 13.48 8.77
N GLN A 207 14.63 12.93 9.72
CA GLN A 207 13.21 13.27 9.91
C GLN A 207 13.04 14.74 10.31
N GLN A 208 13.82 15.25 11.25
CA GLN A 208 13.78 16.67 11.64
C GLN A 208 14.02 17.60 10.46
N GLN A 209 15.02 17.28 9.61
CA GLN A 209 15.27 18.08 8.40
C GLN A 209 14.12 18.02 7.40
N ALA A 210 13.46 16.86 7.24
CA ALA A 210 12.28 16.74 6.40
C ALA A 210 11.11 17.56 6.96
N ASP A 211 10.90 17.50 8.28
CA ASP A 211 9.87 18.27 8.98
C ASP A 211 10.04 19.76 8.82
N GLU A 212 11.28 20.26 8.97
CA GLU A 212 11.59 21.67 8.75
C GLU A 212 11.21 22.15 7.34
N LEU A 213 11.48 21.33 6.30
CA LEU A 213 11.10 21.66 4.93
C LEU A 213 9.58 21.64 4.72
N ILE A 214 8.89 20.71 5.36
CA ILE A 214 7.43 20.60 5.30
C ILE A 214 6.79 21.84 5.99
N TYR A 215 7.25 22.19 7.20
CA TYR A 215 6.75 23.40 7.89
C TYR A 215 7.05 24.69 7.12
N GLN A 216 8.22 24.81 6.50
CA GLN A 216 8.54 25.95 5.63
C GLN A 216 7.57 26.05 4.45
N GLU A 217 7.21 24.92 3.81
CA GLU A 217 6.25 24.90 2.71
C GLU A 217 4.84 25.29 3.17
N ILE A 218 4.40 24.80 4.34
CA ILE A 218 3.11 25.18 4.93
C ILE A 218 3.07 26.67 5.23
N GLN A 219 4.12 27.21 5.85
CA GLN A 219 4.19 28.63 6.22
C GLN A 219 4.18 29.54 4.98
N GLU A 220 4.99 29.21 3.97
CA GLU A 220 5.05 29.98 2.72
C GLU A 220 3.68 30.07 2.03
N ARG A 221 2.91 28.98 2.03
CA ARG A 221 1.57 28.96 1.45
C ARG A 221 0.55 29.72 2.28
N ARG A 222 0.70 29.79 3.59
CA ARG A 222 -0.15 30.62 4.44
C ARG A 222 0.11 32.11 4.20
N GLU A 223 1.37 32.49 3.98
CA GLU A 223 1.76 33.87 3.70
C GLU A 223 1.43 34.29 2.27
N ASN A 224 1.50 33.37 1.32
CA ASN A 224 1.28 33.60 -0.10
C ASN A 224 0.22 32.62 -0.66
N PRO A 225 -1.06 32.77 -0.30
CA PRO A 225 -2.12 31.89 -0.76
C PRO A 225 -2.32 31.98 -2.27
N ASP A 226 -2.34 30.84 -2.94
CA ASP A 226 -2.58 30.71 -4.38
C ASP A 226 -3.80 29.80 -4.64
N PRO A 227 -4.98 30.37 -4.96
CA PRO A 227 -6.21 29.61 -5.19
C PRO A 227 -6.17 28.74 -6.46
N SER A 228 -5.17 28.91 -7.34
CA SER A 228 -5.03 28.09 -8.54
C SER A 228 -4.41 26.72 -8.26
N ARG A 229 -3.83 26.52 -7.09
CA ARG A 229 -3.21 25.25 -6.70
C ARG A 229 -4.24 24.18 -6.42
N THR A 230 -3.96 22.97 -6.92
CA THR A 230 -4.86 21.81 -6.82
C THR A 230 -4.20 20.60 -6.16
N ASP A 231 -2.98 20.76 -5.64
CA ASP A 231 -2.28 19.73 -4.88
C ASP A 231 -2.96 19.45 -3.53
N ILE A 232 -2.66 18.29 -2.96
CA ILE A 232 -3.32 17.81 -1.74
C ILE A 232 -3.07 18.74 -0.56
N LEU A 233 -1.85 19.27 -0.38
CA LEU A 233 -1.56 20.21 0.70
C LEU A 233 -2.44 21.44 0.64
N SER A 234 -2.58 22.07 -0.53
CA SER A 234 -3.47 23.24 -0.70
C SER A 234 -4.92 22.91 -0.36
N LEU A 235 -5.40 21.73 -0.79
CA LEU A 235 -6.75 21.28 -0.46
C LEU A 235 -6.96 21.04 1.03
N LEU A 236 -5.95 20.48 1.73
CA LEU A 236 -6.02 20.26 3.17
C LEU A 236 -5.96 21.57 3.97
N MET A 237 -5.19 22.55 3.51
CA MET A 237 -5.15 23.89 4.13
C MET A 237 -6.50 24.62 4.04
N ASP A 238 -7.26 24.37 2.96
CA ASP A 238 -8.59 24.93 2.75
C ASP A 238 -9.71 24.13 3.42
N ALA A 239 -9.42 22.86 3.79
CA ALA A 239 -10.42 22.00 4.40
C ALA A 239 -10.88 22.52 5.76
N ARG A 240 -12.16 22.34 6.05
CA ARG A 240 -12.78 22.70 7.34
C ARG A 240 -13.56 21.50 7.86
N ASP A 241 -13.51 21.30 9.16
CA ASP A 241 -14.34 20.29 9.83
C ASP A 241 -15.78 20.76 10.02
N ALA A 242 -16.60 19.96 10.69
CA ALA A 242 -18.02 20.25 10.92
C ALA A 242 -18.24 21.54 11.74
N ASP A 243 -17.25 21.92 12.55
CA ASP A 243 -17.27 23.14 13.38
C ASP A 243 -16.61 24.34 12.67
N GLY A 244 -16.24 24.20 11.39
CA GLY A 244 -15.58 25.22 10.59
C GLY A 244 -14.10 25.41 10.91
N GLN A 245 -13.47 24.52 11.69
CA GLN A 245 -12.08 24.65 12.10
C GLN A 245 -11.14 24.09 11.02
N PRO A 246 -10.03 24.79 10.69
CA PRO A 246 -9.00 24.29 9.80
C PRO A 246 -8.13 23.23 10.48
N MET A 247 -7.30 22.56 9.68
CA MET A 247 -6.18 21.78 10.19
C MET A 247 -5.08 22.70 10.72
N THR A 248 -4.51 22.32 11.87
CA THR A 248 -3.29 22.94 12.42
C THR A 248 -2.06 22.56 11.61
N ASP A 249 -0.95 23.31 11.73
CA ASP A 249 0.30 22.98 11.02
C ASP A 249 0.86 21.64 11.45
N VAL A 250 0.66 21.24 12.72
CA VAL A 250 1.06 19.92 13.22
C VAL A 250 0.21 18.81 12.59
N GLU A 251 -1.11 18.99 12.48
CA GLU A 251 -1.98 18.05 11.78
C GLU A 251 -1.61 17.94 10.30
N LEU A 252 -1.38 19.06 9.61
CA LEU A 252 -0.93 19.08 8.23
C LEU A 252 0.37 18.30 8.05
N ARG A 253 1.41 18.60 8.88
CA ARG A 253 2.69 17.90 8.82
C ARG A 253 2.53 16.39 9.02
N ASP A 254 1.78 15.96 10.05
CA ASP A 254 1.60 14.56 10.39
C ASP A 254 0.85 13.81 9.27
N GLU A 255 -0.13 14.45 8.67
CA GLU A 255 -0.85 13.84 7.54
C GLU A 255 -0.04 13.82 6.24
N LEU A 256 0.74 14.86 5.96
CA LEU A 256 1.63 14.86 4.80
C LEU A 256 2.67 13.74 4.90
N MET A 257 3.28 13.54 6.09
CA MET A 257 4.16 12.41 6.34
C MET A 257 3.43 11.07 6.21
N THR A 258 2.19 11.00 6.69
CA THR A 258 1.35 9.80 6.56
C THR A 258 1.10 9.45 5.10
N LEU A 259 0.71 10.42 4.28
CA LEU A 259 0.46 10.22 2.86
C LEU A 259 1.71 9.80 2.09
N LEU A 260 2.85 10.41 2.40
CA LEU A 260 4.14 10.06 1.80
C LEU A 260 4.54 8.61 2.13
N VAL A 261 4.57 8.26 3.41
CA VAL A 261 4.98 6.93 3.87
C VAL A 261 4.03 5.85 3.37
N ALA A 262 2.73 6.08 3.50
CA ALA A 262 1.71 5.10 3.12
C ALA A 262 1.58 4.96 1.60
N GLY A 263 1.67 6.04 0.83
CA GLY A 263 1.45 6.03 -0.62
C GLY A 263 2.63 5.53 -1.43
N HIS A 264 3.86 5.83 -1.01
CA HIS A 264 5.06 5.50 -1.77
C HIS A 264 5.39 4.00 -1.77
N GLU A 265 5.77 3.47 -0.63
CA GLU A 265 6.34 2.10 -0.54
C GLU A 265 5.32 1.01 -0.88
N THR A 266 4.06 1.22 -0.54
CA THR A 266 2.99 0.26 -0.80
C THR A 266 2.70 0.13 -2.29
N THR A 267 2.55 1.25 -2.98
CA THR A 267 2.28 1.29 -4.43
C THR A 267 3.50 0.83 -5.23
N ALA A 268 4.71 1.23 -4.85
CA ALA A 268 5.95 0.75 -5.47
C ALA A 268 6.09 -0.77 -5.41
N THR A 269 5.78 -1.37 -4.26
CA THR A 269 5.81 -2.82 -4.07
C THR A 269 4.75 -3.52 -4.92
N ALA A 270 3.53 -3.00 -4.97
CA ALA A 270 2.46 -3.54 -5.79
C ALA A 270 2.78 -3.48 -7.29
N LEU A 271 3.32 -2.35 -7.78
CA LEU A 271 3.81 -2.19 -9.14
C LEU A 271 4.93 -3.19 -9.49
N ALA A 272 5.88 -3.38 -8.57
CA ALA A 272 6.97 -4.34 -8.79
C ALA A 272 6.43 -5.77 -8.92
N TRP A 273 5.43 -6.16 -8.13
CA TRP A 273 4.76 -7.45 -8.26
C TRP A 273 3.96 -7.57 -9.56
N ALA A 274 3.25 -6.52 -9.99
CA ALA A 274 2.54 -6.52 -11.26
C ALA A 274 3.51 -6.71 -12.44
N MET A 275 4.61 -5.95 -12.46
CA MET A 275 5.67 -6.09 -13.48
C MET A 275 6.25 -7.50 -13.51
N TYR A 276 6.50 -8.11 -12.34
CA TYR A 276 6.97 -9.48 -12.26
C TYR A 276 5.98 -10.47 -12.87
N TRP A 277 4.72 -10.45 -12.46
CA TRP A 277 3.74 -11.44 -12.90
C TRP A 277 3.39 -11.30 -14.37
N ILE A 278 3.24 -10.08 -14.87
CA ILE A 278 2.98 -9.80 -16.29
C ILE A 278 4.09 -10.41 -17.16
N HIS A 279 5.36 -10.25 -16.78
CA HIS A 279 6.48 -10.72 -17.58
C HIS A 279 6.86 -12.18 -17.29
N LYS A 280 6.47 -12.71 -16.13
CA LYS A 280 6.64 -14.13 -15.78
C LYS A 280 5.72 -15.04 -16.59
N LEU A 281 4.55 -14.53 -17.01
CA LEU A 281 3.49 -15.29 -17.67
C LEU A 281 3.19 -14.70 -19.06
N PRO A 282 3.84 -15.22 -20.13
CA PRO A 282 3.66 -14.69 -21.49
C PRO A 282 2.19 -14.57 -21.94
N PRO A 283 1.26 -15.51 -21.64
CA PRO A 283 -0.13 -15.36 -22.01
C PRO A 283 -0.81 -14.14 -21.34
N VAL A 284 -0.46 -13.83 -20.08
CA VAL A 284 -0.99 -12.66 -19.38
C VAL A 284 -0.47 -11.38 -20.03
N LYS A 285 0.84 -11.32 -20.33
CA LYS A 285 1.45 -10.19 -21.04
C LYS A 285 0.79 -9.97 -22.39
N ALA A 286 0.66 -11.01 -23.20
CA ALA A 286 0.10 -10.92 -24.56
C ALA A 286 -1.34 -10.36 -24.55
N ARG A 287 -2.21 -10.92 -23.70
CA ARG A 287 -3.60 -10.48 -23.59
C ARG A 287 -3.72 -9.04 -23.06
N LEU A 288 -2.87 -8.66 -22.10
CA LEU A 288 -2.85 -7.28 -21.57
C LEU A 288 -2.40 -6.28 -22.64
N LEU A 289 -1.39 -6.63 -23.43
CA LEU A 289 -0.91 -5.80 -24.55
C LEU A 289 -1.98 -5.67 -25.64
N GLU A 290 -2.67 -6.75 -26.00
CA GLU A 290 -3.79 -6.72 -26.95
C GLU A 290 -4.89 -5.75 -26.50
N GLU A 291 -5.26 -5.78 -25.20
CA GLU A 291 -6.25 -4.84 -24.65
C GLU A 291 -5.74 -3.39 -24.69
N LEU A 292 -4.50 -3.14 -24.30
CA LEU A 292 -3.91 -1.79 -24.32
C LEU A 292 -3.76 -1.25 -25.75
N ASP A 293 -3.28 -2.07 -26.68
CA ASP A 293 -3.05 -1.69 -28.08
C ASP A 293 -4.38 -1.41 -28.82
N SER A 294 -5.50 -2.00 -28.36
CA SER A 294 -6.82 -1.73 -28.93
C SER A 294 -7.30 -0.28 -28.71
N LEU A 295 -6.69 0.46 -27.80
CA LEU A 295 -7.05 1.86 -27.50
C LEU A 295 -6.41 2.87 -28.48
N GLY A 296 -5.43 2.47 -29.30
CA GLY A 296 -4.69 3.37 -30.18
C GLY A 296 -3.67 4.26 -29.46
N ASP A 297 -3.23 5.33 -30.16
CA ASP A 297 -2.01 6.06 -29.79
C ASP A 297 -2.15 7.00 -28.57
N ASN A 298 -3.34 7.45 -28.21
CA ASN A 298 -3.50 8.48 -27.18
C ASN A 298 -4.79 8.30 -26.37
N PRO A 299 -4.94 7.18 -25.65
CA PRO A 299 -6.16 6.89 -24.92
C PRO A 299 -6.33 7.82 -23.73
N ASP A 300 -7.58 8.23 -23.47
CA ASP A 300 -7.96 8.94 -22.26
C ASP A 300 -7.70 8.07 -21.01
N SER A 301 -7.20 8.70 -19.96
CA SER A 301 -6.86 8.04 -18.71
C SER A 301 -8.04 7.31 -18.05
N THR A 302 -9.25 7.82 -18.23
CA THR A 302 -10.49 7.17 -17.73
C THR A 302 -10.77 5.88 -18.48
N THR A 303 -10.49 5.84 -19.77
CA THR A 303 -10.62 4.65 -20.63
C THR A 303 -9.62 3.59 -20.19
N ILE A 304 -8.34 3.96 -20.02
CA ILE A 304 -7.31 3.05 -19.48
C ILE A 304 -7.72 2.50 -18.12
N PHE A 305 -8.18 3.37 -17.22
CA PHE A 305 -8.59 2.97 -15.86
C PHE A 305 -9.70 1.92 -15.85
N LYS A 306 -10.59 1.94 -16.86
CA LYS A 306 -11.74 1.04 -16.97
C LYS A 306 -11.46 -0.27 -17.70
N LEU A 307 -10.27 -0.47 -18.27
CA LEU A 307 -9.91 -1.69 -19.01
C LEU A 307 -10.13 -2.93 -18.15
N PRO A 308 -10.93 -3.89 -18.62
CA PRO A 308 -11.31 -5.07 -17.82
C PRO A 308 -10.13 -5.96 -17.47
N TYR A 309 -9.26 -6.27 -18.43
CA TYR A 309 -8.14 -7.18 -18.19
C TYR A 309 -7.02 -6.52 -17.38
N LEU A 310 -6.72 -5.25 -17.62
CA LEU A 310 -5.82 -4.46 -16.77
C LEU A 310 -6.32 -4.43 -15.32
N ASN A 311 -7.63 -4.26 -15.12
CA ASN A 311 -8.24 -4.31 -13.79
C ASN A 311 -8.12 -5.70 -13.15
N ALA A 312 -8.28 -6.75 -13.93
CA ALA A 312 -8.13 -8.14 -13.46
C ALA A 312 -6.68 -8.45 -13.07
N VAL A 313 -5.69 -8.03 -13.87
CA VAL A 313 -4.26 -8.16 -13.57
C VAL A 313 -3.88 -7.38 -12.30
N TYR A 314 -4.34 -6.15 -12.19
CA TYR A 314 -4.18 -5.32 -10.98
C TYR A 314 -4.74 -6.04 -9.76
N SER A 315 -5.97 -6.53 -9.84
CA SER A 315 -6.66 -7.16 -8.72
C SER A 315 -6.01 -8.48 -8.30
N GLU A 316 -5.60 -9.31 -9.25
CA GLU A 316 -4.91 -10.57 -8.97
C GLU A 316 -3.52 -10.35 -8.38
N THR A 317 -2.83 -9.28 -8.78
CA THR A 317 -1.55 -8.88 -8.16
C THR A 317 -1.71 -8.63 -6.67
N LEU A 318 -2.71 -7.84 -6.29
CA LEU A 318 -2.98 -7.53 -4.88
C LEU A 318 -3.60 -8.70 -4.11
N ARG A 319 -4.25 -9.63 -4.81
CA ARG A 319 -4.77 -10.85 -4.17
C ARG A 319 -3.64 -11.80 -3.80
N ILE A 320 -2.79 -12.17 -4.76
CA ILE A 320 -1.79 -13.23 -4.55
C ILE A 320 -0.68 -12.79 -3.61
N TYR A 321 -0.26 -11.51 -3.71
CA TYR A 321 0.75 -10.93 -2.83
C TYR A 321 0.26 -9.59 -2.27
N PRO A 322 -0.69 -9.64 -1.30
CA PRO A 322 -1.19 -8.43 -0.68
C PRO A 322 -0.05 -7.69 0.02
N VAL A 323 0.04 -6.40 -0.24
CA VAL A 323 1.08 -5.54 0.34
C VAL A 323 0.95 -5.50 1.86
N ALA A 324 -0.28 -5.35 2.38
CA ALA A 324 -0.62 -5.53 3.78
C ALA A 324 -1.20 -6.94 4.00
N MET A 325 -0.61 -7.71 4.92
CA MET A 325 -1.07 -9.07 5.23
C MET A 325 -2.32 -9.11 6.11
N LEU A 326 -2.59 -8.04 6.84
CA LEU A 326 -3.60 -7.94 7.89
C LEU A 326 -4.40 -6.64 7.76
N THR A 327 -5.63 -6.67 8.25
CA THR A 327 -6.38 -5.45 8.53
C THR A 327 -5.80 -4.73 9.75
N PHE A 328 -6.13 -3.47 9.97
CA PHE A 328 -5.93 -2.86 11.28
C PHE A 328 -6.70 -3.63 12.35
N ALA A 329 -6.09 -3.75 13.53
CA ALA A 329 -6.70 -4.45 14.66
C ALA A 329 -7.95 -3.73 15.18
N ARG A 330 -8.85 -4.52 15.73
CA ARG A 330 -10.00 -4.07 16.52
C ARG A 330 -9.86 -4.58 17.95
N ARG A 331 -10.33 -3.81 18.91
CA ARG A 331 -10.41 -4.22 20.31
C ARG A 331 -11.86 -4.51 20.65
N VAL A 332 -12.10 -5.67 21.23
CA VAL A 332 -13.41 -6.01 21.80
C VAL A 332 -13.70 -5.09 22.99
N ILE A 333 -14.82 -4.34 22.96
CA ILE A 333 -15.24 -3.45 24.03
C ILE A 333 -16.15 -4.18 25.00
N GLU A 334 -17.08 -4.97 24.46
CA GLU A 334 -18.02 -5.80 25.22
C GLU A 334 -17.91 -7.24 24.76
N THR A 335 -18.22 -8.20 25.63
CA THR A 335 -18.20 -9.62 25.27
C THR A 335 -19.00 -9.86 23.98
N MET A 336 -18.34 -10.44 22.99
CA MET A 336 -18.99 -10.71 21.68
C MET A 336 -18.76 -12.15 21.21
N ALA A 337 -19.76 -12.67 20.54
CA ALA A 337 -19.66 -13.95 19.84
C ALA A 337 -19.00 -13.76 18.45
N LEU A 338 -17.91 -14.48 18.18
CA LEU A 338 -17.19 -14.40 16.92
C LEU A 338 -16.57 -15.75 16.58
N GLY A 339 -16.86 -16.26 15.37
CA GLY A 339 -16.32 -17.55 14.89
C GLY A 339 -16.59 -18.74 15.81
N GLY A 340 -17.71 -18.73 16.55
CA GLY A 340 -18.08 -19.78 17.51
C GLY A 340 -17.44 -19.66 18.90
N TYR A 341 -16.77 -18.54 19.20
CA TYR A 341 -16.15 -18.24 20.50
C TYR A 341 -16.78 -16.99 21.10
N GLU A 342 -16.82 -16.94 22.44
CA GLU A 342 -17.14 -15.72 23.19
C GLU A 342 -15.83 -15.01 23.57
N LEU A 343 -15.57 -13.88 22.93
CA LEU A 343 -14.38 -13.08 23.15
C LEU A 343 -14.63 -12.05 24.25
N PRO A 344 -13.79 -12.00 25.32
CA PRO A 344 -13.93 -11.02 26.39
C PRO A 344 -13.46 -9.63 25.94
N PRO A 345 -13.89 -8.57 26.66
CA PRO A 345 -13.37 -7.21 26.47
C PRO A 345 -11.84 -7.15 26.54
N GLY A 346 -11.24 -6.25 25.76
CA GLY A 346 -9.80 -6.08 25.64
C GLY A 346 -9.14 -7.05 24.66
N THR A 347 -9.87 -8.02 24.08
CA THR A 347 -9.31 -8.96 23.10
C THR A 347 -9.01 -8.25 21.77
N PRO A 348 -7.75 -8.29 21.28
CA PRO A 348 -7.42 -7.83 19.95
C PRO A 348 -7.87 -8.83 18.89
N VAL A 349 -8.59 -8.33 17.87
CA VAL A 349 -9.04 -9.15 16.72
C VAL A 349 -8.65 -8.47 15.41
N LEU A 350 -8.28 -9.25 14.41
CA LEU A 350 -7.94 -8.73 13.08
C LEU A 350 -8.18 -9.76 11.99
N GLY A 351 -8.52 -9.26 10.80
CA GLY A 351 -8.66 -10.07 9.60
C GLY A 351 -7.29 -10.32 8.95
N SER A 352 -7.03 -11.58 8.60
CA SER A 352 -5.87 -11.94 7.79
C SER A 352 -6.20 -11.80 6.32
N ILE A 353 -5.81 -10.70 5.71
CA ILE A 353 -5.95 -10.47 4.26
C ILE A 353 -5.27 -11.59 3.49
N TYR A 354 -4.04 -11.94 3.89
CA TYR A 354 -3.27 -13.00 3.25
C TYR A 354 -4.00 -14.35 3.25
N LEU A 355 -4.47 -14.81 4.40
CA LEU A 355 -5.17 -16.11 4.48
C LEU A 355 -6.49 -16.08 3.71
N THR A 356 -7.28 -15.01 3.84
CA THR A 356 -8.56 -14.86 3.13
C THR A 356 -8.35 -14.91 1.61
N HIS A 357 -7.32 -14.23 1.11
CA HIS A 357 -6.98 -14.24 -0.32
C HIS A 357 -6.38 -15.57 -0.81
N HIS A 358 -6.00 -16.47 0.10
CA HIS A 358 -5.47 -17.79 -0.23
C HIS A 358 -6.41 -18.95 0.14
N ARG A 359 -7.68 -18.67 0.44
CA ARG A 359 -8.69 -19.68 0.65
C ARG A 359 -9.02 -20.42 -0.65
N GLU A 360 -8.95 -21.75 -0.62
CA GLU A 360 -9.24 -22.59 -1.79
C GLU A 360 -10.71 -22.54 -2.20
N ASP A 361 -11.62 -22.39 -1.22
CA ASP A 361 -13.07 -22.28 -1.44
C ASP A 361 -13.49 -20.97 -2.11
N LEU A 362 -12.69 -19.92 -1.98
CA LEU A 362 -12.90 -18.61 -2.63
C LEU A 362 -12.12 -18.48 -3.93
N TYR A 363 -10.88 -18.94 -3.92
CA TYR A 363 -9.89 -18.79 -4.99
C TYR A 363 -9.29 -20.16 -5.34
N PRO A 364 -9.94 -20.98 -6.19
CA PRO A 364 -9.36 -22.25 -6.63
C PRO A 364 -7.93 -22.05 -7.17
N GLU A 365 -7.01 -22.93 -6.76
CA GLU A 365 -5.56 -22.80 -7.02
C GLU A 365 -4.99 -21.44 -6.53
N PRO A 366 -5.12 -21.10 -5.24
CA PRO A 366 -4.90 -19.72 -4.75
C PRO A 366 -3.47 -19.23 -4.91
N LYS A 367 -2.50 -20.13 -5.08
CA LYS A 367 -1.08 -19.78 -5.30
C LYS A 367 -0.73 -19.60 -6.79
N LYS A 368 -1.67 -19.78 -7.72
CA LYS A 368 -1.47 -19.47 -9.13
C LYS A 368 -2.01 -18.07 -9.45
N PHE A 369 -1.24 -17.33 -10.25
CA PHE A 369 -1.66 -16.03 -10.74
C PHE A 369 -2.63 -16.22 -11.91
N LYS A 370 -3.89 -15.89 -11.71
CA LYS A 370 -5.00 -16.06 -12.67
C LYS A 370 -5.89 -14.81 -12.68
N PRO A 371 -5.60 -13.81 -13.50
CA PRO A 371 -6.43 -12.60 -13.59
C PRO A 371 -7.88 -12.89 -13.96
N GLU A 372 -8.13 -13.94 -14.72
CA GLU A 372 -9.44 -14.35 -15.26
C GLU A 372 -10.49 -14.49 -14.16
N ARG A 373 -10.10 -14.88 -12.95
CA ARG A 373 -11.03 -15.00 -11.82
C ARG A 373 -11.77 -13.70 -11.47
N PHE A 374 -11.16 -12.56 -11.77
CA PHE A 374 -11.78 -11.24 -11.59
C PHE A 374 -12.65 -10.79 -12.78
N LEU A 375 -12.60 -11.50 -13.90
CA LEU A 375 -13.53 -11.35 -15.02
C LEU A 375 -14.75 -12.25 -14.86
N GLU A 376 -14.57 -13.43 -14.27
CA GLU A 376 -15.59 -14.46 -14.12
C GLU A 376 -16.50 -14.23 -12.91
N ARG A 377 -15.97 -13.59 -11.85
CA ARG A 377 -16.70 -13.42 -10.59
C ARG A 377 -16.41 -12.05 -9.96
N GLN A 378 -17.43 -11.47 -9.35
CA GLN A 378 -17.29 -10.35 -8.42
C GLN A 378 -17.13 -10.89 -7.00
N PHE A 379 -16.09 -10.42 -6.31
CA PHE A 379 -15.84 -10.74 -4.91
C PHE A 379 -16.42 -9.66 -3.99
N SER A 380 -16.98 -10.06 -2.87
CA SER A 380 -17.44 -9.12 -1.85
C SER A 380 -16.24 -8.37 -1.23
N PRO A 381 -16.48 -7.20 -0.60
CA PRO A 381 -15.41 -6.43 0.10
C PRO A 381 -14.77 -7.19 1.27
N TYR A 382 -15.31 -8.32 1.67
CA TYR A 382 -14.80 -9.16 2.76
C TYR A 382 -14.08 -10.41 2.25
N GLU A 383 -14.29 -10.76 0.98
CA GLU A 383 -13.55 -11.82 0.28
C GLU A 383 -12.29 -11.26 -0.37
N TYR A 384 -12.38 -10.06 -0.99
CA TYR A 384 -11.26 -9.34 -1.61
C TYR A 384 -11.08 -7.99 -0.93
N LEU A 385 -10.06 -7.88 -0.05
CA LEU A 385 -9.87 -6.75 0.85
C LEU A 385 -8.41 -6.25 0.94
N PRO A 386 -7.71 -6.06 -0.19
CA PRO A 386 -6.29 -5.66 -0.16
C PRO A 386 -6.06 -4.27 0.48
N PHE A 387 -7.11 -3.49 0.61
CA PHE A 387 -7.13 -2.15 1.23
C PHE A 387 -7.78 -2.13 2.62
N GLY A 388 -7.95 -3.31 3.23
CA GLY A 388 -8.68 -3.43 4.50
C GLY A 388 -10.15 -3.06 4.40
N GLY A 389 -10.75 -2.65 5.51
CA GLY A 389 -12.18 -2.32 5.58
C GLY A 389 -12.57 -1.60 6.86
N GLY A 390 -13.86 -1.27 6.96
CA GLY A 390 -14.44 -0.53 8.09
C GLY A 390 -13.91 0.91 8.18
N THR A 391 -13.89 1.46 9.37
CA THR A 391 -13.43 2.84 9.64
C THR A 391 -11.95 3.06 9.27
N ARG A 392 -11.14 2.00 9.23
CA ARG A 392 -9.70 2.03 8.87
C ARG A 392 -9.41 1.63 7.43
N ARG A 393 -10.42 1.60 6.55
CA ARG A 393 -10.19 1.34 5.12
C ARG A 393 -9.24 2.37 4.53
N CYS A 394 -8.34 1.93 3.66
CA CYS A 394 -7.35 2.79 3.01
C CYS A 394 -7.99 4.04 2.37
N LEU A 395 -7.48 5.23 2.73
CA LEU A 395 -7.91 6.51 2.17
C LEU A 395 -7.45 6.66 0.73
N GLY A 396 -6.21 6.25 0.45
CA GLY A 396 -5.58 6.36 -0.87
C GLY A 396 -5.96 5.26 -1.86
N LEU A 397 -7.01 4.46 -1.61
CA LEU A 397 -7.41 3.34 -2.47
C LEU A 397 -7.58 3.78 -3.93
N ALA A 398 -8.36 4.84 -4.18
CA ALA A 398 -8.61 5.31 -5.53
C ALA A 398 -7.32 5.82 -6.20
N PHE A 399 -6.49 6.54 -5.47
CA PHE A 399 -5.22 7.04 -5.95
C PHE A 399 -4.27 5.89 -6.32
N ALA A 400 -4.10 4.91 -5.44
CA ALA A 400 -3.25 3.74 -5.70
C ALA A 400 -3.72 2.93 -6.92
N GLN A 401 -5.04 2.75 -7.09
CA GLN A 401 -5.59 2.10 -8.28
C GLN A 401 -5.28 2.90 -9.55
N TRP A 402 -5.46 4.21 -9.50
CA TRP A 402 -5.22 5.10 -10.63
C TRP A 402 -3.75 5.09 -11.01
N GLU A 403 -2.88 5.28 -10.03
CA GLU A 403 -1.42 5.28 -10.21
C GLU A 403 -0.91 3.97 -10.80
N MET A 404 -1.29 2.83 -10.21
CA MET A 404 -0.83 1.53 -10.69
C MET A 404 -1.24 1.25 -12.13
N LYS A 405 -2.51 1.50 -12.46
CA LYS A 405 -3.04 1.19 -13.81
C LYS A 405 -2.41 2.09 -14.86
N LEU A 406 -2.31 3.39 -14.62
CA LEU A 406 -1.73 4.32 -15.57
C LEU A 406 -0.22 4.12 -15.74
N ALA A 407 0.51 3.87 -14.65
CA ALA A 407 1.94 3.58 -14.73
C ALA A 407 2.21 2.27 -15.49
N LEU A 408 1.45 1.20 -15.20
CA LEU A 408 1.56 -0.07 -15.95
C LEU A 408 1.24 0.12 -17.42
N ALA A 409 0.13 0.79 -17.75
CA ALA A 409 -0.24 1.05 -19.14
C ALA A 409 0.85 1.83 -19.86
N LYS A 410 1.35 2.92 -19.24
CA LYS A 410 2.41 3.75 -19.84
C LYS A 410 3.70 2.97 -20.10
N ILE A 411 4.16 2.18 -19.13
CA ILE A 411 5.37 1.37 -19.28
C ILE A 411 5.20 0.32 -20.40
N LEU A 412 4.09 -0.42 -20.39
CA LEU A 412 3.84 -1.53 -21.30
C LEU A 412 3.56 -1.08 -22.72
N THR A 413 2.96 0.08 -22.93
CA THR A 413 2.74 0.64 -24.27
C THR A 413 4.00 1.29 -24.86
N SER A 414 4.88 1.83 -24.01
CA SER A 414 6.09 2.54 -24.49
C SER A 414 7.30 1.63 -24.69
N TYR A 415 7.41 0.50 -23.96
CA TYR A 415 8.63 -0.30 -23.94
C TYR A 415 8.37 -1.80 -24.00
N GLU A 416 9.20 -2.50 -24.77
CA GLU A 416 9.31 -3.95 -24.72
C GLU A 416 10.29 -4.34 -23.62
N LEU A 417 9.79 -5.05 -22.61
CA LEU A 417 10.56 -5.45 -21.43
C LEU A 417 10.60 -6.96 -21.26
N GLU A 418 11.70 -7.46 -20.72
CA GLU A 418 11.89 -8.86 -20.36
C GLU A 418 12.52 -8.99 -18.96
N LEU A 419 12.18 -10.06 -18.25
CA LEU A 419 12.90 -10.47 -17.04
C LEU A 419 14.30 -10.95 -17.42
N VAL A 420 15.34 -10.45 -16.74
CA VAL A 420 16.72 -10.90 -16.95
C VAL A 420 16.86 -12.40 -16.69
N ASN A 421 16.15 -12.92 -15.69
CA ASN A 421 16.13 -14.34 -15.40
C ASN A 421 14.69 -14.81 -15.10
N ASN A 422 14.04 -15.33 -16.14
CA ASN A 422 12.66 -15.83 -16.04
C ASN A 422 12.56 -17.20 -15.36
N SER A 423 13.65 -17.97 -15.22
CA SER A 423 13.64 -19.28 -14.54
C SER A 423 13.55 -19.15 -13.02
N VAL A 424 13.98 -18.01 -12.47
CA VAL A 424 14.01 -17.76 -11.03
C VAL A 424 12.63 -17.41 -10.50
N GLU A 425 12.19 -18.14 -9.48
CA GLU A 425 10.98 -17.81 -8.74
C GLU A 425 11.26 -16.71 -7.71
N VAL A 426 10.43 -15.66 -7.73
CA VAL A 426 10.47 -14.60 -6.71
C VAL A 426 9.30 -14.81 -5.76
N ARG A 427 9.61 -14.94 -4.47
CA ARG A 427 8.64 -15.19 -3.40
C ARG A 427 8.45 -13.95 -2.54
N PRO A 428 7.29 -13.81 -1.91
CA PRO A 428 7.06 -12.70 -0.99
C PRO A 428 7.85 -12.88 0.31
N LYS A 429 8.35 -11.79 0.84
CA LYS A 429 9.03 -11.69 2.14
C LYS A 429 8.61 -10.38 2.82
N ARG A 430 8.56 -10.40 4.16
CA ARG A 430 8.35 -9.17 4.92
C ARG A 430 9.51 -8.19 4.69
N ARG A 431 9.16 -6.94 4.36
CA ARG A 431 10.06 -5.78 4.27
C ARG A 431 9.44 -4.64 5.07
N GLY A 432 9.94 -4.38 6.27
CA GLY A 432 9.31 -3.41 7.15
C GLY A 432 7.85 -3.78 7.44
N LEU A 433 6.95 -2.94 7.02
CA LEU A 433 5.49 -3.07 7.22
C LEU A 433 4.79 -3.75 6.03
N VAL A 434 5.45 -3.87 4.90
CA VAL A 434 4.89 -4.41 3.66
C VAL A 434 5.42 -5.80 3.34
N THR A 435 4.76 -6.47 2.41
CA THR A 435 5.16 -7.75 1.84
C THR A 435 5.73 -7.53 0.44
N GLY A 436 7.04 -7.54 0.32
CA GLY A 436 7.74 -7.32 -0.95
C GLY A 436 8.52 -8.54 -1.45
N PRO A 437 9.18 -8.45 -2.62
CA PRO A 437 10.02 -9.49 -3.17
C PRO A 437 11.20 -9.83 -2.26
N HIS A 438 11.49 -11.15 -2.07
CA HIS A 438 12.61 -11.59 -1.22
C HIS A 438 13.98 -11.32 -1.85
N ARG A 439 14.03 -11.13 -3.17
CA ARG A 439 15.22 -10.79 -3.96
C ARG A 439 14.87 -9.73 -5.01
N PRO A 440 15.85 -9.03 -5.56
CA PRO A 440 15.62 -8.09 -6.65
C PRO A 440 14.94 -8.77 -7.84
N ILE A 441 13.98 -8.07 -8.44
CA ILE A 441 13.41 -8.38 -9.75
C ILE A 441 14.18 -7.51 -10.74
N GLU A 442 14.92 -8.14 -11.64
CA GLU A 442 15.72 -7.45 -12.64
C GLU A 442 15.08 -7.60 -14.02
N MET A 443 14.99 -6.49 -14.73
CA MET A 443 14.43 -6.43 -16.08
C MET A 443 15.38 -5.67 -17.02
N VAL A 444 15.17 -5.87 -18.31
CA VAL A 444 15.88 -5.17 -19.37
C VAL A 444 14.87 -4.59 -20.37
N ILE A 445 15.10 -3.36 -20.81
CA ILE A 445 14.39 -2.78 -21.95
C ILE A 445 15.03 -3.33 -23.23
N LYS A 446 14.25 -4.04 -24.04
CA LYS A 446 14.70 -4.60 -25.33
C LYS A 446 14.62 -3.58 -26.45
N SER A 447 13.54 -2.81 -26.46
CA SER A 447 13.26 -1.77 -27.46
C SER A 447 12.18 -0.82 -26.98
N GLN A 448 12.07 0.33 -27.62
CA GLN A 448 10.84 1.13 -27.54
C GLN A 448 9.77 0.47 -28.43
N ARG A 449 8.52 0.46 -27.96
CA ARG A 449 7.39 -0.01 -28.76
C ARG A 449 6.87 1.12 -29.65
N GLN A 450 6.65 0.80 -30.90
CA GLN A 450 5.83 1.59 -31.81
C GLN A 450 4.45 0.94 -31.83
N ILE A 451 3.41 1.66 -31.47
CA ILE A 451 2.04 1.16 -31.62
C ILE A 451 1.77 1.16 -33.12
N THR A 452 1.79 -0.02 -33.71
CA THR A 452 1.39 -0.17 -35.11
C THR A 452 -0.13 -0.08 -35.17
N SER A 453 -0.66 1.08 -35.53
CA SER A 453 -2.08 1.25 -35.81
C SER A 453 -2.46 0.24 -36.88
N ARG A 454 -3.08 -0.88 -36.52
CA ARG A 454 -3.77 -1.73 -37.50
C ARG A 454 -4.96 -0.94 -38.00
N ILE A 455 -4.75 -0.20 -39.09
CA ILE A 455 -5.83 0.28 -39.94
C ILE A 455 -6.60 -0.97 -40.36
N LEU A 456 -7.82 -1.13 -39.84
CA LEU A 456 -8.79 -2.05 -40.40
C LEU A 456 -9.03 -1.57 -41.81
N GLU A 457 -8.33 -2.19 -42.78
CA GLU A 457 -8.72 -2.15 -44.19
C GLU A 457 -10.12 -2.75 -44.25
N THR A 458 -11.10 -1.89 -44.20
CA THR A 458 -12.45 -2.21 -44.66
C THR A 458 -12.32 -2.49 -46.17
N THR A 459 -12.19 -3.76 -46.49
CA THR A 459 -12.37 -4.24 -47.87
C THR A 459 -13.81 -3.91 -48.23
N THR A 460 -13.98 -2.77 -48.91
CA THR A 460 -15.16 -2.49 -49.71
C THR A 460 -15.15 -3.49 -50.85
N VAL A 461 -15.93 -4.56 -50.70
CA VAL A 461 -16.30 -5.41 -51.84
C VAL A 461 -17.34 -4.65 -52.62
N SER A 462 -16.95 -4.16 -53.76
CA SER A 462 -17.81 -3.64 -54.81
C SER A 462 -18.61 -4.75 -55.50
#